data_31d0621c4c656fed883285d7fa34a143
#
_entry.id   31d0621c4c656fed883285d7fa34a143
#
_cell.length_a   1.000
_cell.length_b   1.000
_cell.length_c   1.000
_cell.angle_alpha   90.00
_cell.angle_beta   90.00
_cell.angle_gamma   90.00
#
_symmetry.space_group_name_H-M   'P 1'
#
loop_
_entity.id
_entity.type
_entity.pdbx_description
1 polymer ?
#
loop_
_entity_poly.entity_id
_entity_poly.type
_entity_poly.pdbx_seq_one_letter_code
_entity_poly.pdbx_strand_id
1 'polypeptide(L)'
;MSYGSWSGGIFMIMLDKTNGLRDYTYTFPYEVNGKTTTPSAASANCTSDPYFGKKIAGGYYVSGEASYIQKVGKYYYLFMSYGGLTAAGGYQIRVFRSEKPDGPYKDCLTSTGIDAMYGKYILNFGGDAKRDEGVKLFGNYQWETMPNAELAQGHNSAIVDHKGRALIV
;
A
#
# COMPACT_ATOMS: atom_id res chain seq x y z
N MET A 1 -9.69 -5.29 -6.34
CA MET A 1 -9.20 -3.97 -6.80
C MET A 1 -8.88 -3.11 -5.58
N SER A 2 -7.72 -2.43 -5.58
CA SER A 2 -7.40 -1.44 -4.55
C SER A 2 -7.65 -0.01 -5.07
N TYR A 3 -8.03 0.89 -4.19
CA TYR A 3 -8.31 2.29 -4.51
C TYR A 3 -8.27 3.13 -3.24
N GLY A 4 -8.27 4.44 -3.37
CA GLY A 4 -8.32 5.38 -2.26
C GLY A 4 -7.18 6.38 -2.30
N SER A 5 -7.13 7.19 -1.26
CA SER A 5 -6.13 8.24 -1.10
C SER A 5 -5.86 8.56 0.37
N TRP A 6 -4.97 9.50 0.61
CA TRP A 6 -4.56 9.93 1.94
C TRP A 6 -5.69 10.42 2.85
N SER A 7 -6.79 10.90 2.30
CA SER A 7 -7.91 11.43 3.11
C SER A 7 -8.69 10.34 3.83
N GLY A 8 -8.98 9.23 3.18
CA GLY A 8 -9.77 8.11 3.75
C GLY A 8 -8.97 6.85 4.01
N GLY A 9 -7.85 6.70 3.34
CA GLY A 9 -7.06 5.49 3.32
C GLY A 9 -7.22 4.72 2.02
N ILE A 10 -6.58 3.57 1.97
CA ILE A 10 -6.60 2.64 0.85
C ILE A 10 -7.53 1.49 1.18
N PHE A 11 -8.44 1.22 0.27
CA PHE A 11 -9.45 0.18 0.40
C PHE A 11 -9.32 -0.86 -0.70
N MET A 12 -9.84 -2.04 -0.44
CA MET A 12 -9.98 -3.12 -1.39
C MET A 12 -11.43 -3.53 -1.54
N ILE A 13 -11.86 -3.68 -2.77
CA ILE A 13 -13.17 -4.24 -3.14
C ILE A 13 -13.00 -5.52 -3.93
N MET A 14 -13.97 -6.44 -3.78
CA MET A 14 -14.09 -7.60 -4.66
C MET A 14 -14.79 -7.18 -5.94
N LEU A 15 -14.32 -7.71 -7.05
CA LEU A 15 -14.99 -7.58 -8.34
C LEU A 15 -15.55 -8.94 -8.75
N ASP A 16 -16.73 -8.94 -9.31
CA ASP A 16 -17.31 -10.11 -9.95
C ASP A 16 -16.46 -10.47 -11.18
N LYS A 17 -16.01 -11.71 -11.23
CA LYS A 17 -15.13 -12.22 -12.28
C LYS A 17 -15.78 -12.31 -13.65
N THR A 18 -17.11 -12.27 -13.73
CA THR A 18 -17.86 -12.43 -14.99
C THR A 18 -18.08 -11.11 -15.70
N ASN A 19 -18.23 -10.02 -14.95
CA ASN A 19 -18.58 -8.71 -15.49
C ASN A 19 -17.63 -7.58 -15.08
N GLY A 20 -16.72 -7.84 -14.12
CA GLY A 20 -15.76 -6.85 -13.63
C GLY A 20 -16.38 -5.77 -12.73
N LEU A 21 -17.65 -5.85 -12.43
CA LEU A 21 -18.31 -4.92 -11.53
C LEU A 21 -18.06 -5.29 -10.07
N ARG A 22 -18.30 -4.35 -9.18
CA ARG A 22 -18.15 -4.59 -7.75
C ARG A 22 -19.13 -5.67 -7.27
N ASP A 23 -18.61 -6.65 -6.55
CA ASP A 23 -19.40 -7.63 -5.84
C ASP A 23 -19.75 -7.12 -4.42
N TYR A 24 -20.97 -6.65 -4.25
CA TYR A 24 -21.49 -6.18 -2.96
C TYR A 24 -21.85 -7.30 -1.99
N THR A 25 -21.89 -8.54 -2.45
CA THR A 25 -22.23 -9.71 -1.61
C THR A 25 -20.99 -10.26 -0.90
N TYR A 26 -19.80 -9.94 -1.39
CA TYR A 26 -18.56 -10.42 -0.83
C TYR A 26 -18.19 -9.66 0.45
N THR A 27 -17.98 -10.40 1.53
CA THR A 27 -17.48 -9.85 2.80
C THR A 27 -16.05 -10.29 3.01
N PHE A 28 -15.15 -9.32 3.16
CA PHE A 28 -13.76 -9.62 3.47
C PHE A 28 -13.61 -10.11 4.91
N PRO A 29 -12.84 -11.20 5.14
CA PRO A 29 -12.37 -11.50 6.48
C PRO A 29 -11.48 -10.36 6.96
N TYR A 30 -11.69 -9.96 8.20
CA TYR A 30 -10.98 -8.83 8.79
C TYR A 30 -9.96 -9.31 9.83
N GLU A 31 -8.71 -8.92 9.66
CA GLU A 31 -7.64 -9.24 10.59
C GLU A 31 -6.94 -7.95 11.05
N VAL A 32 -6.77 -7.82 12.35
CA VAL A 32 -5.94 -6.76 12.96
C VAL A 32 -4.77 -7.42 13.67
N ASN A 33 -3.56 -7.02 13.30
CA ASN A 33 -2.32 -7.57 13.88
C ASN A 33 -2.28 -9.11 13.84
N GLY A 34 -2.75 -9.70 12.73
CA GLY A 34 -2.77 -11.15 12.54
C GLY A 34 -3.88 -11.90 13.28
N LYS A 35 -4.80 -11.20 13.93
CA LYS A 35 -5.98 -11.80 14.56
C LYS A 35 -7.24 -11.47 13.77
N THR A 36 -8.03 -12.49 13.46
CA THR A 36 -9.35 -12.29 12.87
C THR A 36 -10.24 -11.56 13.87
N THR A 37 -10.83 -10.46 13.45
CA THR A 37 -11.78 -9.69 14.24
C THR A 37 -13.04 -9.42 13.44
N THR A 38 -14.15 -9.22 14.15
CA THR A 38 -15.36 -8.70 13.52
C THR A 38 -15.23 -7.18 13.44
N PRO A 39 -15.37 -6.56 12.23
CA PRO A 39 -15.33 -5.12 12.11
C PRO A 39 -16.42 -4.50 12.97
N SER A 40 -16.07 -3.56 13.84
CA SER A 40 -17.06 -2.73 14.49
C SER A 40 -17.20 -1.43 13.70
N ALA A 41 -18.41 -1.00 13.44
CA ALA A 41 -18.72 0.27 12.79
C ALA A 41 -18.14 1.49 13.55
N ALA A 42 -17.73 1.31 14.79
CA ALA A 42 -17.19 2.35 15.65
C ALA A 42 -15.68 2.55 15.51
N SER A 43 -14.97 1.68 14.81
CA SER A 43 -13.53 1.81 14.66
C SER A 43 -13.19 2.40 13.30
N ALA A 44 -12.80 3.66 13.26
CA ALA A 44 -12.34 4.34 12.05
C ALA A 44 -11.17 3.61 11.35
N ASN A 45 -10.51 2.71 12.05
CA ASN A 45 -9.38 1.92 11.58
C ASN A 45 -9.75 0.51 11.14
N CYS A 46 -11.01 0.10 11.30
CA CYS A 46 -11.46 -1.28 11.14
C CYS A 46 -12.70 -1.41 10.23
N THR A 47 -12.89 -0.53 9.29
CA THR A 47 -14.08 -0.61 8.43
C THR A 47 -13.90 -1.58 7.27
N SER A 48 -14.58 -2.72 7.37
CA SER A 48 -15.13 -3.37 6.20
C SER A 48 -16.53 -2.80 6.01
N ASP A 49 -16.64 -1.83 5.16
CA ASP A 49 -17.90 -1.21 4.81
C ASP A 49 -18.44 -1.86 3.53
N PRO A 50 -19.75 -2.19 3.42
CA PRO A 50 -20.31 -2.74 2.19
C PRO A 50 -20.15 -1.79 0.98
N TYR A 51 -19.99 -0.48 1.22
CA TYR A 51 -19.75 0.49 0.15
C TYR A 51 -18.27 0.72 -0.13
N PHE A 52 -17.42 0.77 0.88
CA PHE A 52 -15.99 1.07 0.70
C PHE A 52 -15.12 -0.19 0.64
N GLY A 53 -15.61 -1.33 1.07
CA GLY A 53 -14.83 -2.57 1.15
C GLY A 53 -13.92 -2.61 2.37
N LYS A 54 -12.81 -3.37 2.27
CA LYS A 54 -11.85 -3.55 3.36
C LYS A 54 -10.77 -2.48 3.29
N LYS A 55 -10.57 -1.75 4.38
CA LYS A 55 -9.43 -0.86 4.51
C LYS A 55 -8.15 -1.68 4.68
N ILE A 56 -7.16 -1.45 3.84
CA ILE A 56 -5.90 -2.20 3.85
C ILE A 56 -4.69 -1.36 4.24
N ALA A 57 -4.78 -0.05 4.13
CA ALA A 57 -3.69 0.86 4.50
C ALA A 57 -4.17 2.27 4.76
N GLY A 58 -3.30 3.04 5.41
CA GLY A 58 -3.51 4.46 5.62
C GLY A 58 -4.60 4.78 6.62
N GLY A 59 -4.99 6.03 6.66
CA GLY A 59 -5.99 6.51 7.60
C GLY A 59 -6.30 7.98 7.37
N TYR A 60 -7.14 8.49 8.21
CA TYR A 60 -7.66 9.83 8.14
C TYR A 60 -6.55 10.89 8.04
N TYR A 61 -6.46 11.55 6.89
CA TYR A 61 -5.45 12.55 6.54
C TYR A 61 -4.00 12.09 6.66
N VAL A 62 -3.77 10.83 6.37
CA VAL A 62 -2.43 10.29 6.36
C VAL A 62 -1.98 10.09 4.93
N SER A 63 -0.74 10.43 4.66
CA SER A 63 -0.10 10.26 3.36
C SER A 63 -0.19 8.80 2.89
N GLY A 64 -0.37 8.64 1.60
CA GLY A 64 -0.47 7.35 0.91
C GLY A 64 -1.60 7.34 -0.11
N GLU A 65 -1.23 7.18 -1.37
CA GLU A 65 -2.14 7.14 -2.51
C GLU A 65 -1.58 6.28 -3.64
N ALA A 66 -2.28 6.23 -4.77
CA ALA A 66 -1.85 5.49 -5.95
C ALA A 66 -1.48 4.03 -5.65
N SER A 67 -2.37 3.34 -4.97
CA SER A 67 -2.13 1.96 -4.54
C SER A 67 -2.08 0.99 -5.71
N TYR A 68 -1.04 0.18 -5.78
CA TYR A 68 -0.91 -0.92 -6.72
C TYR A 68 -0.49 -2.19 -5.99
N ILE A 69 -1.12 -3.32 -6.29
CA ILE A 69 -0.82 -4.60 -5.67
C ILE A 69 -0.31 -5.58 -6.72
N GLN A 70 0.90 -6.07 -6.53
CA GLN A 70 1.51 -7.09 -7.37
C GLN A 70 1.80 -8.36 -6.57
N LYS A 71 1.36 -9.50 -7.09
CA LYS A 71 1.75 -10.80 -6.56
C LYS A 71 3.11 -11.21 -7.12
N VAL A 72 4.04 -11.58 -6.24
CA VAL A 72 5.35 -12.15 -6.60
C VAL A 72 5.58 -13.37 -5.71
N GLY A 73 5.67 -14.54 -6.31
CA GLY A 73 5.76 -15.79 -5.57
C GLY A 73 4.53 -15.98 -4.66
N LYS A 74 4.78 -16.22 -3.38
CA LYS A 74 3.71 -16.40 -2.37
C LYS A 74 3.24 -15.09 -1.73
N TYR A 75 3.87 -13.96 -2.04
CA TYR A 75 3.59 -12.68 -1.41
C TYR A 75 2.86 -11.70 -2.32
N TYR A 76 2.15 -10.78 -1.70
CA TYR A 76 1.53 -9.61 -2.29
C TYR A 76 2.28 -8.38 -1.84
N TYR A 77 2.70 -7.57 -2.78
CA TYR A 77 3.41 -6.31 -2.55
C TYR A 77 2.48 -5.15 -2.87
N LEU A 78 2.24 -4.34 -1.88
CA LEU A 78 1.46 -3.10 -2.00
C LEU A 78 2.44 -1.95 -2.19
N PHE A 79 2.36 -1.31 -3.34
CA PHE A 79 3.08 -0.07 -3.63
C PHE A 79 2.15 1.09 -3.35
N MET A 80 2.68 2.14 -2.73
CA MET A 80 1.96 3.38 -2.47
C MET A 80 2.88 4.57 -2.63
N SER A 81 2.31 5.70 -3.07
CA SER A 81 3.01 6.96 -3.17
C SER A 81 2.78 7.80 -1.92
N TYR A 82 3.83 8.40 -1.41
CA TYR A 82 3.85 9.21 -0.18
C TYR A 82 4.45 10.58 -0.45
N GLY A 83 4.05 11.55 0.35
CA GLY A 83 4.57 12.92 0.29
C GLY A 83 3.77 13.83 -0.63
N GLY A 84 4.32 14.99 -0.93
CA GLY A 84 3.72 16.00 -1.79
C GLY A 84 4.51 16.19 -3.08
N LEU A 85 3.84 16.67 -4.13
CA LEU A 85 4.40 16.80 -5.49
C LEU A 85 5.42 17.94 -5.65
N THR A 86 5.59 18.79 -4.65
CA THR A 86 6.61 19.84 -4.70
C THR A 86 7.99 19.29 -4.40
N ALA A 87 9.04 19.98 -4.80
CA ALA A 87 10.43 19.60 -4.49
C ALA A 87 10.67 19.34 -2.99
N ALA A 88 10.04 20.15 -2.12
CA ALA A 88 10.12 19.97 -0.67
C ALA A 88 9.18 18.87 -0.14
N GLY A 89 8.22 18.43 -0.94
CA GLY A 89 7.20 17.44 -0.54
C GLY A 89 7.70 16.02 -0.50
N GLY A 90 8.80 15.72 -1.20
CA GLY A 90 9.46 14.42 -1.16
C GLY A 90 8.58 13.26 -1.63
N TYR A 91 7.82 13.45 -2.72
CA TYR A 91 6.97 12.40 -3.27
C TYR A 91 7.79 11.17 -3.63
N GLN A 92 7.35 10.00 -3.20
CA GLN A 92 8.14 8.78 -3.27
C GLN A 92 7.25 7.55 -3.28
N ILE A 93 7.76 6.45 -3.88
CA ILE A 93 7.12 5.14 -3.85
C ILE A 93 7.69 4.34 -2.68
N ARG A 94 6.79 3.75 -1.90
CA ARG A 94 7.11 2.81 -0.83
C ARG A 94 6.40 1.49 -1.06
N VAL A 95 6.99 0.40 -0.57
CA VAL A 95 6.45 -0.95 -0.68
C VAL A 95 6.23 -1.58 0.68
N PHE A 96 5.14 -2.33 0.75
CA PHE A 96 4.71 -3.12 1.91
C PHE A 96 4.40 -4.53 1.44
N ARG A 97 4.34 -5.49 2.36
CA ARG A 97 4.14 -6.89 2.01
C ARG A 97 3.10 -7.59 2.85
N SER A 98 2.38 -8.54 2.23
CA SER A 98 1.44 -9.45 2.87
C SER A 98 1.50 -10.84 2.25
N GLU A 99 1.00 -11.84 2.97
CA GLU A 99 0.75 -13.18 2.44
C GLU A 99 -0.65 -13.31 1.81
N LYS A 100 -1.52 -12.31 2.00
CA LYS A 100 -2.87 -12.26 1.45
C LYS A 100 -3.07 -10.99 0.62
N PRO A 101 -3.89 -11.05 -0.45
CA PRO A 101 -4.11 -9.88 -1.30
C PRO A 101 -4.77 -8.70 -0.56
N ASP A 102 -5.57 -9.01 0.45
CA ASP A 102 -6.33 -8.05 1.25
C ASP A 102 -5.64 -7.70 2.59
N GLY A 103 -4.36 -8.04 2.72
CA GLY A 103 -3.55 -7.76 3.89
C GLY A 103 -3.75 -8.80 5.04
N PRO A 104 -3.30 -8.52 6.26
CA PRO A 104 -2.68 -7.25 6.67
C PRO A 104 -1.27 -7.05 6.08
N TYR A 105 -1.01 -5.84 5.62
CA TYR A 105 0.30 -5.48 5.07
C TYR A 105 1.25 -5.01 6.16
N LYS A 106 2.53 -5.34 5.99
CA LYS A 106 3.62 -4.96 6.90
C LYS A 106 4.63 -4.08 6.19
N ASP A 107 5.25 -3.19 6.92
CA ASP A 107 6.29 -2.29 6.40
C ASP A 107 7.65 -2.97 6.19
N CYS A 108 7.84 -4.18 6.71
CA CYS A 108 9.07 -4.96 6.59
C CYS A 108 10.34 -4.30 7.19
N LEU A 109 10.18 -3.26 8.01
CA LEU A 109 11.28 -2.56 8.64
C LEU A 109 11.58 -3.12 10.04
N THR A 110 12.86 -3.20 10.34
CA THR A 110 13.38 -3.49 11.68
C THR A 110 14.26 -2.34 12.14
N SER A 111 14.72 -2.37 13.40
CA SER A 111 15.67 -1.38 13.90
C SER A 111 17.05 -1.46 13.23
N THR A 112 17.35 -2.58 12.55
CA THR A 112 18.67 -2.85 11.95
C THR A 112 18.62 -3.01 10.44
N GLY A 113 17.44 -2.90 9.83
CA GLY A 113 17.31 -3.08 8.39
C GLY A 113 15.96 -3.58 7.94
N ILE A 114 15.95 -4.37 6.87
CA ILE A 114 14.74 -4.92 6.26
C ILE A 114 14.68 -6.42 6.56
N ASP A 115 13.61 -6.85 7.20
CA ASP A 115 13.26 -8.25 7.35
C ASP A 115 11.85 -8.50 6.79
N ALA A 116 11.80 -9.32 5.76
CA ALA A 116 10.57 -9.67 5.07
C ALA A 116 9.52 -10.35 5.95
N MET A 117 9.90 -10.93 7.08
CA MET A 117 9.00 -11.60 8.05
C MET A 117 8.58 -10.67 9.20
N TYR A 118 9.16 -9.49 9.27
CA TYR A 118 8.99 -8.53 10.34
C TYR A 118 8.24 -7.27 9.89
N GLY A 119 8.10 -6.34 10.79
CA GLY A 119 7.56 -5.02 10.52
C GLY A 119 6.18 -4.79 11.13
N LYS A 120 5.77 -3.54 11.10
CA LYS A 120 4.49 -3.09 11.63
C LYS A 120 3.37 -3.30 10.61
N TYR A 121 2.17 -3.55 11.10
CA TYR A 121 0.99 -3.52 10.24
C TYR A 121 0.60 -2.09 9.92
N ILE A 122 0.43 -1.78 8.64
CA ILE A 122 0.20 -0.41 8.16
C ILE A 122 -1.26 0.05 8.25
N LEU A 123 -2.15 -0.80 8.76
CA LEU A 123 -3.57 -0.48 8.87
C LEU A 123 -3.85 0.67 9.85
N ASN A 124 -3.06 0.78 10.90
CA ASN A 124 -3.31 1.65 12.05
C ASN A 124 -2.33 2.81 12.17
N PHE A 125 -1.43 3.00 11.24
CA PHE A 125 -0.57 4.15 11.26
C PHE A 125 -0.59 4.86 9.92
N GLY A 126 -0.46 6.13 10.02
CA GLY A 126 -0.31 6.95 8.89
C GLY A 126 1.13 7.11 8.53
N GLY A 127 1.46 6.86 7.30
CA GLY A 127 2.73 7.27 6.78
C GLY A 127 2.63 8.68 6.22
N ASP A 128 3.49 9.56 6.64
CA ASP A 128 3.81 10.75 5.88
C ASP A 128 5.21 10.61 5.27
N ALA A 129 5.60 11.54 4.43
CA ALA A 129 6.92 11.49 3.77
C ALA A 129 8.11 11.57 4.76
N LYS A 130 7.86 11.95 5.99
CA LYS A 130 8.87 12.12 7.03
C LYS A 130 8.99 10.91 7.95
N ARG A 131 8.07 9.96 7.86
CA ARG A 131 8.09 8.75 8.65
C ARG A 131 8.77 7.62 7.91
N ASP A 132 9.40 6.72 8.64
CA ASP A 132 10.17 5.61 8.10
C ASP A 132 9.33 4.34 7.88
N GLU A 133 8.03 4.50 7.64
CA GLU A 133 7.16 3.37 7.35
C GLU A 133 7.29 2.94 5.89
N GLY A 134 7.44 1.64 5.69
CA GLY A 134 7.60 1.03 4.39
C GLY A 134 9.01 1.16 3.81
N VAL A 135 9.33 0.26 2.94
CA VAL A 135 10.60 0.28 2.22
C VAL A 135 10.52 1.29 1.08
N LYS A 136 11.28 2.36 1.17
CA LYS A 136 11.39 3.33 0.09
C LYS A 136 12.09 2.69 -1.11
N LEU A 137 11.42 2.69 -2.25
CA LEU A 137 11.97 2.17 -3.50
C LEU A 137 12.48 3.28 -4.41
N PHE A 138 11.67 4.32 -4.57
CA PHE A 138 11.93 5.42 -5.49
C PHE A 138 11.53 6.74 -4.86
N GLY A 139 12.25 7.78 -5.19
CA GLY A 139 11.92 9.15 -4.84
C GLY A 139 13.13 10.04 -4.83
N ASN A 140 13.02 11.21 -5.40
CA ASN A 140 14.02 12.27 -5.49
C ASN A 140 15.44 11.74 -5.67
N TYR A 141 15.87 11.57 -6.90
CA TYR A 141 17.21 11.10 -7.22
C TYR A 141 17.86 11.97 -8.30
N GLN A 142 19.17 11.94 -8.32
CA GLN A 142 19.96 12.56 -9.37
C GLN A 142 21.10 11.60 -9.72
N TRP A 143 21.14 11.18 -10.98
CA TRP A 143 22.29 10.45 -11.48
C TRP A 143 23.46 11.42 -11.69
N GLU A 144 24.66 10.92 -11.56
CA GLU A 144 25.90 11.72 -11.71
C GLU A 144 25.96 12.50 -13.03
N THR A 145 25.37 11.93 -14.08
CA THR A 145 25.34 12.51 -15.44
C THR A 145 24.15 13.43 -15.71
N MET A 146 23.22 13.58 -14.74
CA MET A 146 22.03 14.41 -14.93
C MET A 146 22.27 15.84 -14.46
N PRO A 147 21.88 16.84 -15.26
CA PRO A 147 22.03 18.25 -14.86
C PRO A 147 21.09 18.66 -13.71
N ASN A 148 19.96 17.98 -13.60
CA ASN A 148 18.94 18.27 -12.58
C ASN A 148 18.47 16.96 -11.93
N ALA A 149 18.01 17.07 -10.68
CA ALA A 149 17.38 15.96 -9.99
C ALA A 149 16.00 15.65 -10.57
N GLU A 150 15.67 14.36 -10.64
CA GLU A 150 14.31 13.90 -10.86
C GLU A 150 13.54 13.95 -9.55
N LEU A 151 12.35 14.53 -9.59
CA LEU A 151 11.53 14.77 -8.42
C LEU A 151 10.15 14.14 -8.56
N ALA A 152 9.53 13.84 -7.43
CA ALA A 152 8.13 13.43 -7.34
C ALA A 152 7.79 12.13 -8.09
N GLN A 153 8.67 11.12 -8.03
CA GLN A 153 8.36 9.79 -8.56
C GLN A 153 7.26 9.13 -7.74
N GLY A 154 6.22 8.68 -8.43
CA GLY A 154 5.09 8.03 -7.78
C GLY A 154 4.10 7.46 -8.80
N HIS A 155 2.98 6.94 -8.32
CA HIS A 155 1.88 6.43 -9.13
C HIS A 155 2.32 5.32 -10.09
N ASN A 156 3.00 4.31 -9.55
CA ASN A 156 3.56 3.22 -10.32
C ASN A 156 2.54 2.12 -10.64
N SER A 157 2.87 1.33 -11.66
CA SER A 157 2.41 -0.04 -11.81
C SER A 157 3.58 -1.02 -11.67
N ALA A 158 3.30 -2.30 -11.66
CA ALA A 158 4.33 -3.33 -11.65
C ALA A 158 3.87 -4.56 -12.44
N ILE A 159 4.82 -5.23 -13.05
CA ILE A 159 4.61 -6.48 -13.77
C ILE A 159 5.59 -7.55 -13.28
N VAL A 160 5.24 -8.81 -13.47
CA VAL A 160 6.16 -9.93 -13.24
C VAL A 160 6.53 -10.51 -14.61
N ASP A 161 7.83 -10.56 -14.88
CA ASP A 161 8.33 -11.13 -16.13
C ASP A 161 8.29 -12.68 -16.11
N HIS A 162 8.62 -13.27 -17.24
CA HIS A 162 8.65 -14.74 -17.41
C HIS A 162 9.68 -15.46 -16.53
N LYS A 163 10.62 -14.73 -15.92
CA LYS A 163 11.61 -15.24 -14.95
C LYS A 163 11.18 -15.03 -13.50
N GLY A 164 9.98 -14.51 -13.27
CA GLY A 164 9.44 -14.23 -11.93
C GLY A 164 10.02 -12.97 -11.27
N ARG A 165 10.66 -12.07 -12.04
CA ARG A 165 11.18 -10.80 -11.53
C ARG A 165 10.10 -9.73 -11.59
N ALA A 166 9.92 -8.99 -10.50
CA ALA A 166 9.03 -7.85 -10.48
C ALA A 166 9.75 -6.63 -11.09
N LEU A 167 9.08 -6.00 -12.04
CA LEU A 167 9.52 -4.77 -12.69
C LEU A 167 8.53 -3.66 -12.32
N ILE A 168 9.04 -2.52 -11.88
CA ILE A 168 8.23 -1.33 -11.60
C ILE A 168 8.21 -0.48 -12.86
N VAL A 169 7.01 -0.01 -13.23
CA VAL A 169 6.75 0.80 -14.42
C VAL A 169 6.12 2.12 -14.01
#